data_19f12f41d514951b2fcbb77c3bafca4f
#
_entry.id   19f12f41d514951b2fcbb77c3bafca4f
#
_cell.length_a   1.000
_cell.length_b   1.000
_cell.length_c   1.000
_cell.angle_alpha   90.00
_cell.angle_beta   90.00
_cell.angle_gamma   90.00
#
_symmetry.space_group_name_H-M   'P 1'
#
loop_
_entity.id
_entity.type
_entity.pdbx_description
1 polymer ?
#
loop_
_entity_poly.entity_id
_entity_poly.type
_entity_poly.pdbx_seq_one_letter_code
_entity_poly.pdbx_strand_id
1 'polypeptide(L)'
;MLQERSFDSLKRESLHFPNLSSLMKYMPEDLQIGTVNELLGRSDLKDDDRCHLHYTYAKMNEDLGDLDAAYDNYISGGKLRQKLLSYDFKQDEITFEKIKNMGPKLKEFAFSKPFDAATNTPIFILGMPRSGTTLVEQIISNHSEVHGAGELTFLSRFANSNNIYNQTINSDNILEVRKNYLNELEKVSQGKPFVTDKMPQNFLYISILLKALPEAKIIHVKRDPAATCWSNFKHYFSSKGMGYSYDLKDTVGFFKLYQDLMDFWDQQYSKQIGHLDYDKLTVEQEPETRKLIEYLELGWEDDCLSPHKNKRSVRTASQQQVREKVFTGSSQV
;
A
#
# COMPACT_ATOMS: atom_id res chain seq x y z
N MET A 1 -29.52 30.49 -1.75
CA MET A 1 -30.31 29.28 -1.63
C MET A 1 -29.40 28.08 -1.39
N LEU A 2 -28.76 28.00 -0.20
CA LEU A 2 -27.98 26.88 0.31
C LEU A 2 -28.33 26.59 1.78
N GLN A 3 -29.51 27.05 2.21
CA GLN A 3 -30.07 26.72 3.51
C GLN A 3 -30.97 25.51 3.36
N GLU A 4 -30.79 24.54 4.25
CA GLU A 4 -31.54 23.27 4.37
C GLU A 4 -31.10 22.11 3.47
N ARG A 5 -29.81 21.82 3.38
CA ARG A 5 -29.42 20.42 3.20
C ARG A 5 -29.75 19.70 4.51
N SER A 6 -30.63 18.70 4.43
CA SER A 6 -31.03 17.93 5.62
C SER A 6 -29.78 17.29 6.24
N PHE A 7 -29.77 17.15 7.58
CA PHE A 7 -28.72 16.47 8.35
C PHE A 7 -28.35 15.09 7.78
N ASP A 8 -29.31 14.38 7.21
CA ASP A 8 -29.10 13.10 6.55
C ASP A 8 -28.29 13.20 5.23
N SER A 9 -28.35 14.34 4.53
CA SER A 9 -27.52 14.57 3.35
C SER A 9 -26.06 14.85 3.75
N LEU A 10 -25.84 15.65 4.80
CA LEU A 10 -24.51 15.91 5.37
C LEU A 10 -23.90 14.66 5.99
N LYS A 11 -24.72 13.78 6.56
CA LYS A 11 -24.30 12.50 7.13
C LYS A 11 -23.88 11.49 6.06
N ARG A 12 -24.53 11.48 4.90
CA ARG A 12 -24.08 10.71 3.72
C ARG A 12 -22.82 11.31 3.10
N GLU A 13 -22.65 12.62 3.19
CA GLU A 13 -21.46 13.31 2.74
C GLU A 13 -20.27 13.06 3.68
N SER A 14 -20.45 12.95 5.02
CA SER A 14 -19.37 12.72 5.98
C SER A 14 -18.54 11.46 5.68
N LEU A 15 -19.20 10.39 5.22
CA LEU A 15 -18.54 9.15 4.78
C LEU A 15 -17.63 9.34 3.53
N HIS A 16 -17.87 10.39 2.75
CA HIS A 16 -17.11 10.70 1.54
C HIS A 16 -16.10 11.83 1.74
N PHE A 17 -16.18 12.61 2.82
CA PHE A 17 -15.34 13.76 3.09
C PHE A 17 -13.82 13.46 3.06
N PRO A 18 -13.28 12.43 3.71
CA PRO A 18 -11.83 12.19 3.67
C PRO A 18 -11.32 11.85 2.28
N ASN A 19 -12.10 11.10 1.50
CA ASN A 19 -11.73 10.75 0.13
C ASN A 19 -11.83 11.95 -0.82
N LEU A 20 -12.88 12.78 -0.67
CA LEU A 20 -13.04 14.00 -1.45
C LEU A 20 -12.01 15.05 -1.06
N SER A 21 -11.76 15.27 0.23
CA SER A 21 -10.78 16.25 0.70
C SER A 21 -9.37 15.93 0.26
N SER A 22 -9.02 14.66 0.16
CA SER A 22 -7.70 14.25 -0.36
C SER A 22 -7.51 14.59 -1.84
N LEU A 23 -8.60 14.85 -2.58
CA LEU A 23 -8.60 15.21 -4.00
C LEU A 23 -8.65 16.72 -4.24
N MET A 24 -8.83 17.52 -3.19
CA MET A 24 -8.98 18.97 -3.27
C MET A 24 -7.75 19.68 -2.70
N LYS A 25 -7.54 20.92 -3.14
CA LYS A 25 -6.68 21.87 -2.47
C LYS A 25 -7.58 23.01 -1.96
N TYR A 26 -7.57 23.22 -0.67
CA TYR A 26 -8.43 24.20 -0.01
C TYR A 26 -7.80 25.59 0.02
N MET A 27 -8.65 26.60 -0.10
CA MET A 27 -8.30 28.02 -0.04
C MET A 27 -9.09 28.67 1.12
N PRO A 28 -8.61 29.81 1.68
CA PRO A 28 -9.24 30.44 2.86
C PRO A 28 -10.73 30.79 2.69
N GLU A 29 -11.18 31.03 1.45
CA GLU A 29 -12.55 31.39 1.11
C GLU A 29 -13.51 30.18 0.98
N ASP A 30 -13.02 28.94 1.12
CA ASP A 30 -13.85 27.74 0.95
C ASP A 30 -14.85 27.59 2.12
N LEU A 31 -16.12 27.73 1.82
CA LEU A 31 -17.21 27.63 2.79
C LEU A 31 -17.26 26.30 3.54
N GLN A 32 -16.69 25.25 2.95
CA GLN A 32 -16.64 23.91 3.56
C GLN A 32 -15.82 23.92 4.86
N ILE A 33 -14.82 24.79 5.01
CA ILE A 33 -13.99 24.89 6.22
C ILE A 33 -14.83 25.25 7.43
N GLY A 34 -15.67 26.28 7.32
CA GLY A 34 -16.60 26.69 8.36
C GLY A 34 -17.60 25.58 8.70
N THR A 35 -18.15 24.93 7.68
CA THR A 35 -19.11 23.81 7.86
C THR A 35 -18.49 22.63 8.62
N VAL A 36 -17.27 22.23 8.27
CA VAL A 36 -16.57 21.12 8.96
C VAL A 36 -16.26 21.48 10.41
N ASN A 37 -15.82 22.72 10.67
CA ASN A 37 -15.54 23.20 12.02
C ASN A 37 -16.82 23.23 12.90
N GLU A 38 -17.95 23.71 12.38
CA GLU A 38 -19.23 23.69 13.07
C GLU A 38 -19.70 22.25 13.39
N LEU A 39 -19.55 21.34 12.43
CA LEU A 39 -19.89 19.93 12.62
C LEU A 39 -19.04 19.28 13.72
N LEU A 40 -17.73 19.56 13.77
CA LEU A 40 -16.85 19.06 14.83
C LEU A 40 -17.26 19.53 16.23
N GLY A 41 -17.86 20.72 16.35
CA GLY A 41 -18.39 21.28 17.62
C GLY A 41 -19.62 20.55 18.16
N ARG A 42 -20.28 19.69 17.38
CA ARG A 42 -21.53 19.01 17.78
C ARG A 42 -21.26 17.85 18.74
N SER A 43 -22.07 17.73 19.80
CA SER A 43 -21.94 16.64 20.78
C SER A 43 -22.60 15.32 20.36
N ASP A 44 -23.49 15.33 19.38
CA ASP A 44 -24.28 14.19 18.91
C ASP A 44 -23.63 13.37 17.79
N LEU A 45 -22.41 13.75 17.35
CA LEU A 45 -21.68 13.01 16.33
C LEU A 45 -21.16 11.67 16.84
N LYS A 46 -21.31 10.64 16.01
CA LYS A 46 -20.68 9.33 16.25
C LYS A 46 -19.17 9.41 16.08
N ASP A 47 -18.43 8.56 16.77
CA ASP A 47 -16.97 8.49 16.72
C ASP A 47 -16.43 8.32 15.27
N ASP A 48 -17.12 7.54 14.43
CA ASP A 48 -16.69 7.31 13.02
C ASP A 48 -16.84 8.59 12.19
N ASP A 49 -18.00 9.28 12.28
CA ASP A 49 -18.23 10.55 11.59
C ASP A 49 -17.22 11.62 12.08
N ARG A 50 -17.01 11.70 13.39
CA ARG A 50 -16.07 12.63 14.00
C ARG A 50 -14.63 12.36 13.53
N CYS A 51 -14.25 11.08 13.43
CA CYS A 51 -12.96 10.68 12.89
C CYS A 51 -12.75 11.19 11.46
N HIS A 52 -13.73 10.99 10.59
CA HIS A 52 -13.68 11.47 9.21
C HIS A 52 -13.55 12.99 9.11
N LEU A 53 -14.31 13.72 9.93
CA LEU A 53 -14.26 15.19 9.95
C LEU A 53 -12.89 15.70 10.45
N HIS A 54 -12.29 15.05 11.44
CA HIS A 54 -10.94 15.41 11.90
C HIS A 54 -9.90 15.25 10.79
N TYR A 55 -9.89 14.13 10.03
CA TYR A 55 -8.98 13.96 8.89
C TYR A 55 -9.22 14.98 7.78
N THR A 56 -10.50 15.31 7.52
CA THR A 56 -10.86 16.35 6.55
C THR A 56 -10.36 17.71 7.00
N TYR A 57 -10.60 18.08 8.27
CA TYR A 57 -10.20 19.38 8.81
C TYR A 57 -8.69 19.50 8.95
N ALA A 58 -7.99 18.41 9.28
CA ALA A 58 -6.54 18.36 9.25
C ALA A 58 -5.98 18.70 7.86
N LYS A 59 -6.53 18.08 6.81
CA LYS A 59 -6.14 18.39 5.41
C LYS A 59 -6.43 19.84 5.03
N MET A 60 -7.58 20.39 5.43
CA MET A 60 -7.91 21.78 5.21
C MET A 60 -6.89 22.71 5.85
N ASN A 61 -6.56 22.50 7.12
CA ASN A 61 -5.57 23.32 7.82
C ASN A 61 -4.15 23.17 7.23
N GLU A 62 -3.77 21.95 6.79
CA GLU A 62 -2.50 21.75 6.10
C GLU A 62 -2.43 22.57 4.80
N ASP A 63 -3.49 22.59 3.99
CA ASP A 63 -3.56 23.38 2.76
C ASP A 63 -3.49 24.89 3.01
N LEU A 64 -4.04 25.34 4.15
CA LEU A 64 -4.01 26.73 4.59
C LEU A 64 -2.68 27.14 5.26
N GLY A 65 -1.78 26.17 5.52
CA GLY A 65 -0.50 26.40 6.18
C GLY A 65 -0.57 26.43 7.71
N ASP A 66 -1.72 26.16 8.32
CA ASP A 66 -1.85 25.98 9.78
C ASP A 66 -1.48 24.56 10.17
N LEU A 67 -0.17 24.32 10.28
CA LEU A 67 0.39 22.99 10.53
C LEU A 67 0.09 22.47 11.93
N ASP A 68 -0.01 23.35 12.95
CA ASP A 68 -0.32 22.98 14.32
C ASP A 68 -1.76 22.48 14.41
N ALA A 69 -2.72 23.23 13.87
CA ALA A 69 -4.12 22.81 13.80
C ALA A 69 -4.29 21.52 12.97
N ALA A 70 -3.54 21.38 11.87
CA ALA A 70 -3.56 20.15 11.09
C ALA A 70 -3.09 18.95 11.91
N TYR A 71 -1.98 19.08 12.61
CA TYR A 71 -1.40 18.01 13.45
C TYR A 71 -2.34 17.58 14.57
N ASP A 72 -2.92 18.53 15.30
CA ASP A 72 -3.86 18.25 16.40
C ASP A 72 -5.11 17.49 15.90
N ASN A 73 -5.57 17.82 14.71
CA ASN A 73 -6.69 17.13 14.09
C ASN A 73 -6.31 15.73 13.58
N TYR A 74 -5.12 15.53 13.01
CA TYR A 74 -4.62 14.18 12.69
C TYR A 74 -4.54 13.29 13.95
N ILE A 75 -4.02 13.82 15.08
CA ILE A 75 -3.99 13.09 16.35
C ILE A 75 -5.40 12.75 16.84
N SER A 76 -6.32 13.71 16.81
CA SER A 76 -7.69 13.51 17.29
C SER A 76 -8.44 12.46 16.46
N GLY A 77 -8.36 12.56 15.14
CA GLY A 77 -8.91 11.57 14.23
C GLY A 77 -8.27 10.19 14.38
N GLY A 78 -6.94 10.14 14.53
CA GLY A 78 -6.17 8.91 14.72
C GLY A 78 -6.59 8.15 15.98
N LYS A 79 -6.69 8.84 17.13
CA LYS A 79 -7.16 8.24 18.40
C LYS A 79 -8.56 7.62 18.27
N LEU A 80 -9.47 8.32 17.59
CA LEU A 80 -10.82 7.77 17.32
C LEU A 80 -10.73 6.53 16.45
N ARG A 81 -9.90 6.56 15.39
CA ARG A 81 -9.77 5.42 14.48
C ARG A 81 -9.14 4.20 15.17
N GLN A 82 -8.09 4.36 15.95
CA GLN A 82 -7.51 3.25 16.73
C GLN A 82 -8.55 2.64 17.69
N LYS A 83 -9.32 3.47 18.39
CA LYS A 83 -10.43 3.01 19.24
C LYS A 83 -11.46 2.20 18.45
N LEU A 84 -11.91 2.71 17.30
CA LEU A 84 -12.89 2.02 16.43
C LEU A 84 -12.36 0.69 15.87
N LEU A 85 -11.06 0.60 15.62
CA LEU A 85 -10.41 -0.63 15.15
C LEU A 85 -10.06 -1.59 16.29
N SER A 86 -10.17 -1.17 17.56
CA SER A 86 -9.64 -1.90 18.72
C SER A 86 -8.17 -2.28 18.50
N TYR A 87 -7.39 -1.34 17.93
CA TYR A 87 -6.01 -1.59 17.54
C TYR A 87 -5.10 -1.72 18.75
N ASP A 88 -4.20 -2.69 18.69
CA ASP A 88 -3.12 -2.93 19.66
C ASP A 88 -1.84 -3.28 18.91
N PHE A 89 -0.82 -2.42 19.00
CA PHE A 89 0.48 -2.58 18.34
C PHE A 89 1.17 -3.92 18.67
N LYS A 90 0.91 -4.45 19.86
CA LYS A 90 1.46 -5.75 20.27
C LYS A 90 1.05 -6.90 19.34
N GLN A 91 -0.10 -6.80 18.69
CA GLN A 91 -0.55 -7.81 17.72
C GLN A 91 0.31 -7.79 16.44
N ASP A 92 0.81 -6.62 16.04
CA ASP A 92 1.77 -6.51 14.93
C ASP A 92 3.11 -7.15 15.33
N GLU A 93 3.65 -6.84 16.51
CA GLU A 93 4.88 -7.47 17.02
C GLU A 93 4.79 -9.00 16.99
N ILE A 94 3.69 -9.56 17.53
CA ILE A 94 3.43 -11.01 17.54
C ILE A 94 3.36 -11.57 16.11
N THR A 95 2.74 -10.83 15.19
CA THR A 95 2.59 -11.25 13.79
C THR A 95 3.96 -11.31 13.10
N PHE A 96 4.79 -10.28 13.26
CA PHE A 96 6.13 -10.26 12.68
C PHE A 96 7.05 -11.37 13.26
N GLU A 97 6.96 -11.63 14.55
CA GLU A 97 7.67 -12.76 15.17
C GLU A 97 7.24 -14.11 14.57
N LYS A 98 5.95 -14.38 14.43
CA LYS A 98 5.44 -15.60 13.80
C LYS A 98 5.95 -15.77 12.38
N ILE A 99 5.95 -14.70 11.59
CA ILE A 99 6.46 -14.70 10.22
C ILE A 99 7.94 -15.08 10.19
N LYS A 100 8.77 -14.45 11.02
CA LYS A 100 10.21 -14.78 11.11
C LYS A 100 10.46 -16.21 11.55
N ASN A 101 9.72 -16.72 12.51
CA ASN A 101 9.84 -18.10 12.98
C ASN A 101 9.44 -19.13 11.93
N MET A 102 8.53 -18.79 11.03
CA MET A 102 8.04 -19.67 9.97
C MET A 102 8.91 -19.61 8.70
N GLY A 103 9.52 -18.47 8.41
CA GLY A 103 10.30 -18.22 7.18
C GLY A 103 11.35 -19.30 6.87
N PRO A 104 12.27 -19.64 7.80
CA PRO A 104 13.28 -20.69 7.57
C PRO A 104 12.66 -22.05 7.28
N LYS A 105 11.61 -22.43 8.01
CA LYS A 105 10.90 -23.71 7.81
C LYS A 105 10.31 -23.80 6.41
N LEU A 106 9.73 -22.71 5.91
CA LEU A 106 9.22 -22.63 4.54
C LEU A 106 10.35 -22.69 3.51
N LYS A 107 11.47 -22.04 3.77
CA LYS A 107 12.65 -22.08 2.88
C LYS A 107 13.20 -23.50 2.73
N GLU A 108 13.37 -24.21 3.84
CA GLU A 108 13.91 -25.56 3.88
C GLU A 108 12.94 -26.63 3.36
N PHE A 109 11.64 -26.32 3.36
CA PHE A 109 10.63 -27.26 2.88
C PHE A 109 10.88 -27.64 1.41
N ALA A 110 10.92 -28.94 1.11
CA ALA A 110 11.14 -29.46 -0.24
C ALA A 110 9.90 -30.16 -0.78
N PHE A 111 9.60 -29.89 -2.05
CA PHE A 111 8.56 -30.63 -2.77
C PHE A 111 9.15 -31.90 -3.38
N SER A 112 8.36 -32.97 -3.41
CA SER A 112 8.73 -34.24 -4.03
C SER A 112 8.82 -34.18 -5.56
N LYS A 113 8.15 -33.21 -6.17
CA LYS A 113 8.13 -32.98 -7.63
C LYS A 113 8.25 -31.49 -7.93
N PRO A 114 8.86 -31.10 -9.08
CA PRO A 114 8.85 -29.72 -9.55
C PRO A 114 7.41 -29.29 -9.88
N PHE A 115 7.19 -27.98 -9.89
CA PHE A 115 5.93 -27.40 -10.34
C PHE A 115 5.82 -27.45 -11.87
N ASP A 116 4.59 -27.54 -12.35
CA ASP A 116 4.29 -27.22 -13.74
C ASP A 116 4.56 -25.73 -14.03
N ALA A 117 4.93 -25.43 -15.29
CA ALA A 117 5.16 -24.05 -15.71
C ALA A 117 3.87 -23.22 -15.53
N ALA A 118 4.04 -22.01 -15.01
CA ALA A 118 2.93 -21.07 -14.90
C ALA A 118 2.67 -20.39 -16.25
N THR A 119 1.41 -20.12 -16.57
CA THR A 119 1.01 -19.39 -17.78
C THR A 119 1.45 -17.93 -17.72
N ASN A 120 1.40 -17.34 -16.52
CA ASN A 120 1.75 -15.94 -16.31
C ASN A 120 2.81 -15.85 -15.21
N THR A 121 3.75 -14.92 -15.38
CA THR A 121 4.74 -14.58 -14.36
C THR A 121 4.23 -13.44 -13.48
N PRO A 122 4.01 -13.65 -12.18
CA PRO A 122 3.62 -12.58 -11.28
C PRO A 122 4.81 -11.67 -10.96
N ILE A 123 4.56 -10.34 -10.99
CA ILE A 123 5.49 -9.31 -10.53
C ILE A 123 4.91 -8.69 -9.26
N PHE A 124 5.50 -9.02 -8.11
CA PHE A 124 5.09 -8.44 -6.83
C PHE A 124 5.80 -7.12 -6.58
N ILE A 125 5.03 -6.06 -6.37
CA ILE A 125 5.55 -4.74 -6.02
C ILE A 125 5.13 -4.46 -4.58
N LEU A 126 6.09 -4.46 -3.67
CA LEU A 126 5.85 -4.39 -2.24
C LEU A 126 6.76 -3.36 -1.55
N GLY A 127 6.45 -3.05 -0.30
CA GLY A 127 7.14 -2.07 0.54
C GLY A 127 6.18 -1.46 1.54
N MET A 128 6.60 -0.46 2.30
CA MET A 128 5.65 0.27 3.13
C MET A 128 4.57 0.92 2.25
N PRO A 129 3.31 0.96 2.70
CA PRO A 129 2.32 1.85 2.09
C PRO A 129 2.88 3.27 1.97
N ARG A 130 2.56 3.98 0.91
CA ARG A 130 3.07 5.33 0.63
C ARG A 130 4.57 5.41 0.29
N SER A 131 5.24 4.31 -0.01
CA SER A 131 6.64 4.28 -0.46
C SER A 131 6.82 4.51 -1.97
N GLY A 132 5.75 4.72 -2.74
CA GLY A 132 5.83 4.93 -4.19
C GLY A 132 5.57 3.67 -5.04
N THR A 133 5.10 2.58 -4.46
CA THR A 133 4.76 1.33 -5.16
C THR A 133 3.80 1.52 -6.34
N THR A 134 2.88 2.49 -6.25
CA THR A 134 1.95 2.81 -7.34
C THR A 134 2.65 3.43 -8.54
N LEU A 135 3.64 4.31 -8.34
CA LEU A 135 4.45 4.86 -9.44
C LEU A 135 5.23 3.75 -10.16
N VAL A 136 5.85 2.87 -9.39
CA VAL A 136 6.61 1.74 -9.94
C VAL A 136 5.70 0.84 -10.77
N GLU A 137 4.50 0.54 -10.31
CA GLU A 137 3.53 -0.22 -11.08
C GLU A 137 3.11 0.50 -12.38
N GLN A 138 2.91 1.83 -12.34
CA GLN A 138 2.57 2.59 -13.55
C GLN A 138 3.70 2.59 -14.57
N ILE A 139 4.96 2.64 -14.14
CA ILE A 139 6.13 2.52 -15.00
C ILE A 139 6.13 1.16 -15.69
N ILE A 140 6.06 0.07 -14.93
CA ILE A 140 6.16 -1.29 -15.44
C ILE A 140 4.95 -1.64 -16.33
N SER A 141 3.75 -1.23 -15.92
CA SER A 141 2.53 -1.55 -16.68
C SER A 141 2.35 -0.71 -17.96
N ASN A 142 3.28 0.19 -18.29
CA ASN A 142 3.37 0.80 -19.61
C ASN A 142 4.09 -0.12 -20.61
N HIS A 143 4.80 -1.14 -20.14
CA HIS A 143 5.43 -2.13 -21.03
C HIS A 143 4.38 -3.00 -21.69
N SER A 144 4.56 -3.28 -23.00
CA SER A 144 3.58 -4.00 -23.83
C SER A 144 3.26 -5.42 -23.36
N GLU A 145 4.20 -6.10 -22.69
CA GLU A 145 4.04 -7.46 -22.17
C GLU A 145 3.49 -7.52 -20.73
N VAL A 146 3.27 -6.39 -20.06
CA VAL A 146 2.88 -6.35 -18.65
C VAL A 146 1.44 -5.88 -18.51
N HIS A 147 0.65 -6.61 -17.71
CA HIS A 147 -0.65 -6.13 -17.23
C HIS A 147 -0.54 -5.62 -15.79
N GLY A 148 -0.97 -4.37 -15.57
CA GLY A 148 -1.04 -3.78 -14.23
C GLY A 148 -2.35 -4.16 -13.52
N ALA A 149 -2.35 -5.13 -12.60
CA ALA A 149 -3.57 -5.60 -11.95
C ALA A 149 -3.91 -4.85 -10.64
N GLY A 150 -3.02 -4.01 -10.14
CA GLY A 150 -3.25 -3.20 -8.92
C GLY A 150 -3.08 -4.00 -7.64
N GLU A 151 -3.86 -3.64 -6.61
CA GLU A 151 -3.79 -4.28 -5.29
C GLU A 151 -4.64 -5.56 -5.27
N LEU A 152 -3.98 -6.71 -5.47
CA LEU A 152 -4.62 -8.01 -5.39
C LEU A 152 -4.56 -8.53 -3.95
N THR A 153 -5.71 -9.01 -3.45
CA THR A 153 -5.78 -9.61 -2.09
C THR A 153 -5.62 -11.13 -2.13
N PHE A 154 -5.20 -11.68 -3.27
CA PHE A 154 -5.19 -13.12 -3.47
C PHE A 154 -4.23 -13.83 -2.53
N LEU A 155 -2.98 -13.36 -2.45
CA LEU A 155 -1.96 -13.98 -1.63
C LEU A 155 -2.35 -13.99 -0.15
N SER A 156 -2.74 -12.85 0.41
CA SER A 156 -3.17 -12.75 1.81
C SER A 156 -4.41 -13.59 2.09
N ARG A 157 -5.38 -13.60 1.18
CA ARG A 157 -6.59 -14.41 1.31
C ARG A 157 -6.27 -15.90 1.37
N PHE A 158 -5.44 -16.39 0.46
CA PHE A 158 -5.10 -17.82 0.39
C PHE A 158 -4.14 -18.23 1.50
N ALA A 159 -3.18 -17.40 1.89
CA ALA A 159 -2.31 -17.66 3.03
C ALA A 159 -3.08 -17.72 4.35
N ASN A 160 -4.05 -16.83 4.54
CA ASN A 160 -4.89 -16.80 5.75
C ASN A 160 -5.91 -17.92 5.78
N SER A 161 -6.57 -18.27 4.67
CA SER A 161 -7.52 -19.39 4.60
C SER A 161 -6.84 -20.73 4.92
N ASN A 162 -5.60 -20.89 4.51
CA ASN A 162 -4.78 -22.07 4.82
C ASN A 162 -4.06 -21.94 6.17
N ASN A 163 -4.24 -20.84 6.91
CA ASN A 163 -3.67 -20.58 8.24
C ASN A 163 -2.16 -20.90 8.34
N ILE A 164 -1.40 -20.57 7.27
CA ILE A 164 -0.03 -21.05 7.05
C ILE A 164 0.92 -20.67 8.20
N TYR A 165 0.74 -19.47 8.80
CA TYR A 165 1.60 -19.02 9.92
C TYR A 165 1.27 -19.65 11.27
N ASN A 166 0.19 -20.42 11.40
CA ASN A 166 -0.24 -21.01 12.67
C ASN A 166 -0.33 -22.55 12.62
N GLN A 167 -0.06 -23.19 11.47
CA GLN A 167 -0.13 -24.63 11.28
C GLN A 167 1.22 -25.24 10.94
N THR A 168 1.30 -26.57 10.97
CA THR A 168 2.44 -27.31 10.42
C THR A 168 2.45 -27.14 8.90
N ILE A 169 3.63 -26.77 8.36
CA ILE A 169 3.82 -26.64 6.90
C ILE A 169 3.62 -28.02 6.28
N ASN A 170 2.77 -28.08 5.26
CA ASN A 170 2.61 -29.27 4.43
C ASN A 170 2.54 -28.88 2.94
N SER A 171 2.81 -29.85 2.06
CA SER A 171 2.81 -29.63 0.61
C SER A 171 1.46 -29.18 0.09
N ASP A 172 0.38 -29.74 0.62
CA ASP A 172 -0.96 -29.52 0.07
C ASP A 172 -1.41 -28.08 0.25
N ASN A 173 -1.15 -27.48 1.42
CA ASN A 173 -1.49 -26.07 1.69
C ASN A 173 -0.72 -25.11 0.76
N ILE A 174 0.57 -25.37 0.50
CA ILE A 174 1.37 -24.53 -0.39
C ILE A 174 0.95 -24.71 -1.85
N LEU A 175 0.69 -25.96 -2.26
CA LEU A 175 0.18 -26.26 -3.61
C LEU A 175 -1.19 -25.64 -3.84
N GLU A 176 -2.05 -25.61 -2.83
CA GLU A 176 -3.35 -24.94 -2.90
C GLU A 176 -3.20 -23.43 -3.06
N VAL A 177 -2.29 -22.80 -2.30
CA VAL A 177 -1.97 -21.37 -2.48
C VAL A 177 -1.51 -21.11 -3.91
N ARG A 178 -0.55 -21.91 -4.44
CA ARG A 178 -0.08 -21.79 -5.82
C ARG A 178 -1.22 -21.89 -6.83
N LYS A 179 -1.96 -22.98 -6.77
CA LYS A 179 -3.07 -23.26 -7.71
C LYS A 179 -4.10 -22.13 -7.70
N ASN A 180 -4.55 -21.74 -6.53
CA ASN A 180 -5.58 -20.72 -6.41
C ASN A 180 -5.08 -19.35 -6.84
N TYR A 181 -3.82 -19.00 -6.49
CA TYR A 181 -3.23 -17.74 -6.89
C TYR A 181 -3.07 -17.63 -8.41
N LEU A 182 -2.49 -18.63 -9.07
CA LEU A 182 -2.28 -18.64 -10.51
C LEU A 182 -3.61 -18.64 -11.29
N ASN A 183 -4.62 -19.36 -10.81
CA ASN A 183 -5.95 -19.34 -11.42
C ASN A 183 -6.61 -17.95 -11.36
N GLU A 184 -6.46 -17.25 -10.24
CA GLU A 184 -6.99 -15.88 -10.14
C GLU A 184 -6.16 -14.88 -10.95
N LEU A 185 -4.83 -15.06 -11.00
CA LEU A 185 -3.92 -14.22 -11.78
C LEU A 185 -4.24 -14.32 -13.29
N GLU A 186 -4.48 -15.53 -13.79
CA GLU A 186 -4.83 -15.76 -15.19
C GLU A 186 -6.11 -15.01 -15.58
N LYS A 187 -7.14 -15.02 -14.71
CA LYS A 187 -8.41 -14.31 -14.96
C LYS A 187 -8.24 -12.81 -15.14
N VAL A 188 -7.26 -12.21 -14.43
CA VAL A 188 -7.01 -10.76 -14.47
C VAL A 188 -5.90 -10.38 -15.46
N SER A 189 -5.18 -11.34 -16.04
CA SER A 189 -3.98 -11.13 -16.86
C SER A 189 -4.20 -10.36 -18.16
N GLN A 190 -5.42 -10.34 -18.66
CA GLN A 190 -5.76 -9.82 -20.00
C GLN A 190 -4.90 -10.42 -21.13
N GLY A 191 -4.45 -11.68 -20.95
CA GLY A 191 -3.63 -12.40 -21.91
C GLY A 191 -2.15 -11.95 -21.96
N LYS A 192 -1.70 -11.12 -21.00
CA LYS A 192 -0.29 -10.70 -20.90
C LYS A 192 0.54 -11.75 -20.16
N PRO A 193 1.81 -11.98 -20.58
CA PRO A 193 2.69 -12.94 -19.92
C PRO A 193 3.10 -12.51 -18.51
N PHE A 194 3.20 -11.22 -18.25
CA PHE A 194 3.55 -10.67 -16.95
C PHE A 194 2.37 -9.92 -16.33
N VAL A 195 2.12 -10.14 -15.04
CA VAL A 195 1.01 -9.49 -14.30
C VAL A 195 1.51 -8.94 -12.99
N THR A 196 1.29 -7.65 -12.74
CA THR A 196 1.67 -7.07 -11.45
C THR A 196 0.66 -7.41 -10.35
N ASP A 197 1.17 -7.70 -9.15
CA ASP A 197 0.43 -7.66 -7.89
C ASP A 197 1.10 -6.58 -7.01
N LYS A 198 0.54 -5.37 -7.05
CA LYS A 198 1.06 -4.26 -6.28
C LYS A 198 0.27 -4.12 -4.99
N MET A 199 0.49 -5.02 -4.06
CA MET A 199 0.00 -4.93 -2.69
C MET A 199 1.18 -4.61 -1.77
N PRO A 200 1.28 -3.37 -1.25
CA PRO A 200 2.44 -2.97 -0.44
C PRO A 200 2.77 -3.95 0.68
N GLN A 201 1.76 -4.42 1.42
CA GLN A 201 1.95 -5.34 2.55
C GLN A 201 2.29 -6.79 2.17
N ASN A 202 2.46 -7.13 0.90
CA ASN A 202 2.93 -8.48 0.50
C ASN A 202 4.32 -8.83 1.05
N PHE A 203 5.07 -7.86 1.61
CA PHE A 203 6.31 -8.15 2.34
C PHE A 203 6.11 -9.10 3.54
N LEU A 204 4.90 -9.17 4.09
CA LEU A 204 4.55 -10.13 5.15
C LEU A 204 4.50 -11.58 4.65
N TYR A 205 4.45 -11.81 3.35
CA TYR A 205 4.21 -13.12 2.75
C TYR A 205 5.37 -13.63 1.87
N ILE A 206 6.55 -12.99 1.88
CA ILE A 206 7.67 -13.28 0.95
C ILE A 206 8.06 -14.77 0.99
N SER A 207 8.17 -15.38 2.17
CA SER A 207 8.54 -16.79 2.27
C SER A 207 7.51 -17.73 1.62
N ILE A 208 6.21 -17.47 1.81
CA ILE A 208 5.13 -18.24 1.19
C ILE A 208 5.11 -17.99 -0.32
N LEU A 209 5.26 -16.72 -0.71
CA LEU A 209 5.28 -16.27 -2.08
C LEU A 209 6.37 -17.01 -2.87
N LEU A 210 7.62 -16.93 -2.42
CA LEU A 210 8.76 -17.58 -3.08
C LEU A 210 8.68 -19.10 -3.05
N LYS A 211 8.01 -19.68 -2.04
CA LYS A 211 7.82 -21.13 -1.96
C LYS A 211 6.72 -21.60 -2.91
N ALA A 212 5.61 -20.90 -3.02
CA ALA A 212 4.49 -21.27 -3.87
C ALA A 212 4.68 -20.84 -5.34
N LEU A 213 5.41 -19.76 -5.59
CA LEU A 213 5.56 -19.08 -6.88
C LEU A 213 7.05 -18.79 -7.14
N PRO A 214 7.89 -19.81 -7.35
CA PRO A 214 9.34 -19.63 -7.53
C PRO A 214 9.71 -18.82 -8.79
N GLU A 215 8.81 -18.74 -9.77
CA GLU A 215 8.92 -17.92 -10.98
C GLU A 215 8.67 -16.43 -10.74
N ALA A 216 8.12 -16.05 -9.60
CA ALA A 216 7.75 -14.67 -9.31
C ALA A 216 8.94 -13.72 -9.26
N LYS A 217 8.75 -12.50 -9.77
CA LYS A 217 9.69 -11.38 -9.59
C LYS A 217 9.20 -10.52 -8.42
N ILE A 218 10.10 -10.13 -7.53
CA ILE A 218 9.77 -9.29 -6.37
C ILE A 218 10.52 -7.97 -6.47
N ILE A 219 9.78 -6.86 -6.41
CA ILE A 219 10.33 -5.50 -6.37
C ILE A 219 9.98 -4.90 -5.01
N HIS A 220 11.01 -4.66 -4.21
CA HIS A 220 10.90 -3.97 -2.94
C HIS A 220 11.20 -2.48 -3.11
N VAL A 221 10.18 -1.64 -2.94
CA VAL A 221 10.29 -0.18 -3.09
C VAL A 221 10.64 0.45 -1.74
N LYS A 222 11.81 1.07 -1.67
CA LYS A 222 12.31 1.83 -0.51
C LYS A 222 12.12 3.33 -0.75
N ARG A 223 11.77 4.06 0.29
CA ARG A 223 11.63 5.52 0.29
C ARG A 223 12.13 6.05 1.62
N ASP A 224 12.49 7.33 1.67
CA ASP A 224 12.85 8.01 2.91
C ASP A 224 11.92 7.62 4.07
N PRO A 225 12.47 7.18 5.23
CA PRO A 225 11.68 6.71 6.36
C PRO A 225 10.75 7.77 6.95
N ALA A 226 11.24 9.02 7.09
CA ALA A 226 10.45 10.10 7.69
C ALA A 226 9.28 10.45 6.77
N ALA A 227 9.53 10.63 5.46
CA ALA A 227 8.50 10.88 4.46
C ALA A 227 7.46 9.76 4.39
N THR A 228 7.91 8.51 4.49
CA THR A 228 7.02 7.34 4.47
C THR A 228 6.13 7.31 5.71
N CYS A 229 6.70 7.45 6.91
CA CYS A 229 5.95 7.45 8.17
C CYS A 229 4.96 8.61 8.22
N TRP A 230 5.41 9.83 7.86
CA TRP A 230 4.55 11.00 7.83
C TRP A 230 3.39 10.85 6.85
N SER A 231 3.67 10.33 5.64
CA SER A 231 2.63 10.09 4.63
C SER A 231 1.63 9.00 5.04
N ASN A 232 2.05 7.99 5.83
CA ASN A 232 1.13 7.02 6.43
C ASN A 232 0.25 7.67 7.49
N PHE A 233 0.85 8.43 8.42
CA PHE A 233 0.15 9.08 9.54
C PHE A 233 -0.94 10.05 9.08
N LYS A 234 -0.67 10.86 8.06
CA LYS A 234 -1.63 11.82 7.51
C LYS A 234 -2.78 11.18 6.72
N HIS A 235 -2.66 9.92 6.34
CA HIS A 235 -3.63 9.32 5.43
C HIS A 235 -4.69 8.52 6.17
N TYR A 236 -5.97 8.80 5.87
CA TYR A 236 -7.08 7.96 6.31
C TYR A 236 -7.19 6.72 5.41
N PHE A 237 -6.88 5.55 5.95
CA PHE A 237 -7.06 4.28 5.26
C PHE A 237 -8.42 3.67 5.59
N SER A 238 -9.19 3.29 4.57
CA SER A 238 -10.46 2.60 4.77
C SER A 238 -10.27 1.15 5.26
N SER A 239 -9.12 0.53 4.98
CA SER A 239 -8.82 -0.84 5.39
C SER A 239 -8.58 -0.94 6.90
N LYS A 240 -9.00 -2.07 7.49
CA LYS A 240 -8.82 -2.33 8.93
C LYS A 240 -7.38 -2.69 9.31
N GLY A 241 -6.57 -3.18 8.37
CA GLY A 241 -5.20 -3.63 8.60
C GLY A 241 -4.15 -2.51 8.72
N MET A 242 -4.58 -1.25 8.84
CA MET A 242 -3.69 -0.09 8.88
C MET A 242 -3.73 0.63 10.24
N GLY A 243 -4.05 -0.08 11.32
CA GLY A 243 -4.23 0.51 12.65
C GLY A 243 -3.01 1.26 13.19
N TYR A 244 -1.82 0.82 12.83
CA TYR A 244 -0.55 1.46 13.21
C TYR A 244 -0.41 2.88 12.65
N SER A 245 -1.02 3.20 11.51
CA SER A 245 -0.84 4.49 10.84
C SER A 245 -1.54 5.66 11.56
N TYR A 246 -2.35 5.41 12.55
CA TYR A 246 -3.17 6.40 13.24
C TYR A 246 -2.53 6.98 14.52
N ASP A 247 -1.34 6.53 14.86
CA ASP A 247 -0.47 7.11 15.87
C ASP A 247 0.96 7.17 15.33
N LEU A 248 1.66 8.29 15.55
CA LEU A 248 2.98 8.48 14.96
C LEU A 248 4.03 7.54 15.58
N LYS A 249 3.92 7.24 16.87
CA LYS A 249 4.82 6.29 17.56
C LYS A 249 4.60 4.87 17.01
N ASP A 250 3.35 4.46 16.86
CA ASP A 250 3.00 3.15 16.29
C ASP A 250 3.43 3.06 14.83
N THR A 251 3.26 4.14 14.04
CA THR A 251 3.73 4.21 12.65
C THR A 251 5.25 3.97 12.56
N VAL A 252 6.03 4.65 13.40
CA VAL A 252 7.49 4.47 13.46
C VAL A 252 7.86 3.07 13.97
N GLY A 253 7.12 2.57 14.96
CA GLY A 253 7.27 1.20 15.47
C GLY A 253 7.07 0.15 14.38
N PHE A 254 5.98 0.27 13.63
CA PHE A 254 5.67 -0.64 12.52
C PHE A 254 6.70 -0.54 11.38
N PHE A 255 7.18 0.68 11.08
CA PHE A 255 8.24 0.87 10.11
C PHE A 255 9.54 0.13 10.53
N LYS A 256 9.89 0.16 11.81
CA LYS A 256 11.04 -0.59 12.34
C LYS A 256 10.84 -2.11 12.23
N LEU A 257 9.65 -2.60 12.55
CA LEU A 257 9.31 -4.03 12.36
C LEU A 257 9.42 -4.43 10.90
N TYR A 258 8.93 -3.58 10.00
CA TYR A 258 9.05 -3.80 8.55
C TYR A 258 10.51 -3.83 8.09
N GLN A 259 11.34 -2.87 8.50
CA GLN A 259 12.77 -2.85 8.13
C GLN A 259 13.47 -4.12 8.58
N ASP A 260 13.31 -4.48 9.85
CA ASP A 260 13.90 -5.67 10.45
C ASP A 260 13.40 -6.98 9.75
N LEU A 261 12.14 -7.02 9.32
CA LEU A 261 11.64 -8.14 8.52
C LEU A 261 12.24 -8.16 7.10
N MET A 262 12.41 -7.00 6.45
CA MET A 262 13.03 -6.95 5.12
C MET A 262 14.52 -7.31 5.17
N ASP A 263 15.26 -6.87 6.19
CA ASP A 263 16.65 -7.28 6.41
C ASP A 263 16.75 -8.80 6.64
N PHE A 264 15.79 -9.38 7.36
CA PHE A 264 15.70 -10.83 7.53
C PHE A 264 15.43 -11.54 6.18
N TRP A 265 14.53 -11.01 5.34
CA TRP A 265 14.28 -11.58 4.01
C TRP A 265 15.49 -11.44 3.09
N ASP A 266 16.22 -10.33 3.14
CA ASP A 266 17.44 -10.14 2.36
C ASP A 266 18.54 -11.16 2.72
N GLN A 267 18.67 -11.53 3.99
CA GLN A 267 19.57 -12.59 4.41
C GLN A 267 19.13 -13.97 3.90
N GLN A 268 17.84 -14.20 3.74
CA GLN A 268 17.29 -15.47 3.29
C GLN A 268 17.22 -15.61 1.76
N TYR A 269 16.92 -14.52 1.04
CA TYR A 269 16.48 -14.50 -0.35
C TYR A 269 17.12 -13.38 -1.20
N SER A 270 18.33 -12.93 -0.88
CA SER A 270 18.98 -11.75 -1.46
C SER A 270 18.99 -11.68 -3.00
N LYS A 271 19.01 -12.85 -3.68
CA LYS A 271 19.01 -12.91 -5.15
C LYS A 271 17.63 -12.87 -5.79
N GLN A 272 16.56 -12.95 -4.97
CA GLN A 272 15.18 -13.08 -5.43
C GLN A 272 14.37 -11.81 -5.18
N ILE A 273 14.96 -10.83 -4.47
CA ILE A 273 14.33 -9.55 -4.16
C ILE A 273 15.12 -8.44 -4.81
N GLY A 274 14.52 -7.79 -5.81
CA GLY A 274 15.06 -6.56 -6.41
C GLY A 274 14.70 -5.35 -5.55
N HIS A 275 15.65 -4.48 -5.26
CA HIS A 275 15.42 -3.25 -4.52
C HIS A 275 15.37 -2.04 -5.45
N LEU A 276 14.39 -1.18 -5.25
CA LEU A 276 14.25 0.08 -5.94
C LEU A 276 14.16 1.22 -4.92
N ASP A 277 15.04 2.20 -5.08
CA ASP A 277 15.01 3.44 -4.31
C ASP A 277 14.11 4.45 -5.00
N TYR A 278 12.97 4.77 -4.36
CA TYR A 278 11.98 5.71 -4.89
C TYR A 278 12.56 7.12 -5.07
N ASP A 279 13.40 7.57 -4.13
CA ASP A 279 13.94 8.92 -4.16
C ASP A 279 14.93 9.06 -5.31
N LYS A 280 15.75 8.04 -5.58
CA LYS A 280 16.59 7.99 -6.78
C LYS A 280 15.77 7.91 -8.06
N LEU A 281 14.73 7.06 -8.09
CA LEU A 281 13.85 6.92 -9.25
C LEU A 281 13.24 8.27 -9.64
N THR A 282 12.87 9.12 -8.68
CA THR A 282 12.28 10.43 -8.98
C THR A 282 13.28 11.46 -9.50
N VAL A 283 14.57 11.30 -9.20
CA VAL A 283 15.66 12.19 -9.64
C VAL A 283 16.31 11.68 -10.94
N GLU A 284 16.54 10.37 -11.01
CA GLU A 284 17.24 9.69 -12.09
C GLU A 284 16.29 8.69 -12.79
N GLN A 285 15.14 9.18 -13.29
CA GLN A 285 14.05 8.33 -13.75
C GLN A 285 14.50 7.29 -14.77
N GLU A 286 15.19 7.69 -15.85
CA GLU A 286 15.58 6.78 -16.93
C GLU A 286 16.58 5.71 -16.47
N PRO A 287 17.71 6.04 -15.81
CA PRO A 287 18.66 5.03 -15.34
C PRO A 287 18.03 4.01 -14.38
N GLU A 288 17.21 4.45 -13.43
CA GLU A 288 16.56 3.56 -12.48
C GLU A 288 15.45 2.71 -13.13
N THR A 289 14.72 3.28 -14.11
CA THR A 289 13.74 2.51 -14.88
C THR A 289 14.42 1.45 -15.75
N ARG A 290 15.57 1.75 -16.38
CA ARG A 290 16.32 0.75 -17.16
C ARG A 290 16.79 -0.43 -16.30
N LYS A 291 17.33 -0.17 -15.10
CA LYS A 291 17.72 -1.22 -14.13
C LYS A 291 16.50 -2.08 -13.74
N LEU A 292 15.35 -1.46 -13.55
CA LEU A 292 14.12 -2.13 -13.19
C LEU A 292 13.63 -3.07 -14.31
N ILE A 293 13.62 -2.60 -15.55
CA ILE A 293 13.22 -3.39 -16.73
C ILE A 293 14.21 -4.55 -16.98
N GLU A 294 15.52 -4.30 -16.83
CA GLU A 294 16.56 -5.34 -16.90
C GLU A 294 16.39 -6.42 -15.80
N TYR A 295 16.11 -6.02 -14.55
CA TYR A 295 15.83 -6.96 -13.46
C TYR A 295 14.62 -7.86 -13.76
N LEU A 296 13.61 -7.32 -14.45
CA LEU A 296 12.43 -8.07 -14.87
C LEU A 296 12.69 -8.95 -16.09
N GLU A 297 13.89 -8.87 -16.69
CA GLU A 297 14.24 -9.58 -17.93
C GLU A 297 13.36 -9.21 -19.13
N LEU A 298 12.86 -7.95 -19.14
CA LEU A 298 12.02 -7.39 -20.20
C LEU A 298 12.86 -6.59 -21.21
N GLY A 299 12.40 -6.51 -22.46
CA GLY A 299 12.93 -5.61 -23.45
C GLY A 299 12.69 -4.15 -23.08
N TRP A 300 13.58 -3.22 -23.49
CA TRP A 300 13.35 -1.80 -23.23
C TRP A 300 12.24 -1.23 -24.11
N GLU A 301 11.33 -0.48 -23.49
CA GLU A 301 10.29 0.29 -24.16
C GLU A 301 10.26 1.72 -23.59
N ASP A 302 10.33 2.75 -24.46
CA ASP A 302 10.35 4.16 -24.06
C ASP A 302 9.06 4.60 -23.35
N ASP A 303 7.96 3.90 -23.55
CA ASP A 303 6.69 4.16 -22.88
C ASP A 303 6.80 4.02 -21.35
N CYS A 304 7.76 3.23 -20.83
CA CYS A 304 8.04 3.10 -19.42
C CYS A 304 8.51 4.42 -18.78
N LEU A 305 9.01 5.39 -19.57
CA LEU A 305 9.39 6.73 -19.09
C LEU A 305 8.18 7.70 -18.98
N SER A 306 7.01 7.27 -19.40
CA SER A 306 5.81 8.11 -19.41
C SER A 306 4.67 7.57 -18.52
N PRO A 307 4.91 7.27 -17.21
CA PRO A 307 3.90 6.63 -16.34
C PRO A 307 2.61 7.43 -16.20
N HIS A 308 2.66 8.76 -16.30
CA HIS A 308 1.50 9.66 -16.25
C HIS A 308 0.56 9.50 -17.46
N LYS A 309 1.03 8.95 -18.58
CA LYS A 309 0.20 8.65 -19.76
C LYS A 309 -0.57 7.34 -19.64
N ASN A 310 -0.25 6.53 -18.65
CA ASN A 310 -0.94 5.26 -18.43
C ASN A 310 -2.43 5.50 -18.12
N LYS A 311 -3.32 5.00 -18.96
CA LYS A 311 -4.78 5.20 -18.84
C LYS A 311 -5.47 4.21 -17.91
N ARG A 312 -4.72 3.27 -17.34
CA ARG A 312 -5.25 2.26 -16.44
C ARG A 312 -5.95 2.92 -15.24
N SER A 313 -7.06 2.32 -14.80
CA SER A 313 -7.71 2.74 -13.55
C SER A 313 -6.80 2.42 -12.36
N VAL A 314 -6.51 3.43 -11.54
CA VAL A 314 -5.72 3.30 -10.32
C VAL A 314 -6.65 3.46 -9.12
N ARG A 315 -6.70 2.45 -8.24
CA ARG A 315 -7.55 2.47 -7.03
C ARG A 315 -6.66 2.37 -5.80
N THR A 316 -5.89 3.42 -5.52
CA THR A 316 -4.95 3.46 -4.40
C THR A 316 -4.94 4.84 -3.75
N ALA A 317 -4.39 4.92 -2.54
CA ALA A 317 -4.17 6.18 -1.82
C ALA A 317 -3.31 7.22 -2.59
N SER A 318 -2.59 6.80 -3.63
CA SER A 318 -1.71 7.65 -4.46
C SER A 318 -2.29 7.93 -5.86
N GLN A 319 -3.60 7.75 -6.06
CA GLN A 319 -4.25 7.83 -7.37
C GLN A 319 -3.98 9.15 -8.12
N GLN A 320 -4.01 10.29 -7.44
CA GLN A 320 -3.77 11.59 -8.05
C GLN A 320 -2.30 11.78 -8.42
N GLN A 321 -1.40 11.45 -7.49
CA GLN A 321 0.05 11.68 -7.63
C GLN A 321 0.62 11.00 -8.87
N VAL A 322 0.13 9.83 -9.24
CA VAL A 322 0.62 9.08 -10.41
C VAL A 322 0.04 9.54 -11.75
N ARG A 323 -0.89 10.50 -11.74
CA ARG A 323 -1.41 11.15 -12.96
C ARG A 323 -0.58 12.38 -13.38
N GLU A 324 0.29 12.83 -12.51
CA GLU A 324 1.22 13.92 -12.80
C GLU A 324 2.55 13.36 -13.33
N LYS A 325 3.32 14.21 -13.99
CA LYS A 325 4.71 13.84 -14.35
C LYS A 325 5.49 13.54 -13.09
N VAL A 326 6.42 12.61 -13.19
CA VAL A 326 7.34 12.32 -12.08
C VAL A 326 8.03 13.62 -11.66
N PHE A 327 7.93 13.96 -10.38
CA PHE A 327 8.52 15.16 -9.82
C PHE A 327 9.44 14.82 -8.64
N THR A 328 10.49 15.60 -8.50
CA THR A 328 11.46 15.49 -7.40
C THR A 328 10.95 16.16 -6.14
N GLY A 329 11.50 15.78 -4.98
CA GLY A 329 11.20 16.45 -3.70
C GLY A 329 9.98 15.95 -2.96
N SER A 330 9.32 14.88 -3.43
CA SER A 330 8.16 14.30 -2.73
C SER A 330 8.48 13.69 -1.36
N SER A 331 9.77 13.54 -1.02
CA SER A 331 10.27 13.10 0.28
C SER A 331 10.88 14.24 1.12
N GLN A 332 10.84 15.46 0.64
CA GLN A 332 11.18 16.64 1.46
C GLN A 332 9.97 16.94 2.36
N VAL A 333 10.12 16.63 3.66
CA VAL A 333 9.09 16.79 4.69
C VAL A 333 9.40 18.05 5.49
#